data_7a74d219f8772114a715ab1e72ff013e
#
_entry.id   7a74d219f8772114a715ab1e72ff013e
#
_cell.length_a   1.000
_cell.length_b   1.000
_cell.length_c   1.000
_cell.angle_alpha   90.00
_cell.angle_beta   90.00
_cell.angle_gamma   90.00
#
_symmetry.space_group_name_H-M   'P 1'
#
loop_
_entity.id
_entity.type
_entity.pdbx_description
1 polymer ?
#
loop_
_entity_poly.entity_id
_entity_poly.type
_entity_poly.pdbx_seq_one_letter_code
_entity_poly.pdbx_strand_id
1 'polypeptide(L)'
;MAEAWLTTGVNNGMKYLFLFSVMLSGPAWATDSVCYGTTADGRLEHGVALPGSGANFVAYSEIAMLAGRTYVHSEVKEIVTAAYHSLAKERPDAVYKYAETGFKDGGQFKPHKTHRNGLSVDFMTPVKNKQGESVHLPTYPWNRFGYDIEFDNNGQYGDFSIDYDALAAHIVALDKAAKARGHTIWRVIFDPQ
;
A
#
# COMPACT_ATOMS: atom_id res chain seq x y z
N MET A 1 -30.51 16.93 -23.13
CA MET A 1 -30.35 18.13 -23.95
C MET A 1 -31.02 19.29 -23.21
N ALA A 2 -30.23 20.24 -22.74
CA ALA A 2 -30.71 21.52 -22.24
C ALA A 2 -29.68 22.58 -22.64
N GLU A 3 -30.03 23.37 -23.65
CA GLU A 3 -29.26 24.52 -24.09
C GLU A 3 -29.77 25.74 -23.29
N ALA A 4 -28.87 26.49 -22.67
CA ALA A 4 -29.18 27.81 -22.07
C ALA A 4 -28.43 28.86 -22.86
N TRP A 5 -29.20 29.76 -23.52
CA TRP A 5 -28.70 30.94 -24.21
C TRP A 5 -28.80 32.14 -23.29
N LEU A 6 -27.70 32.85 -23.09
CA LEU A 6 -27.70 34.19 -22.50
C LEU A 6 -27.22 35.20 -23.56
N THR A 7 -28.13 36.05 -24.01
CA THR A 7 -27.81 37.21 -24.85
C THR A 7 -27.73 38.45 -23.99
N THR A 8 -26.59 39.12 -23.91
CA THR A 8 -26.47 40.52 -23.48
C THR A 8 -26.14 41.37 -24.70
N GLY A 9 -27.07 42.21 -25.09
CA GLY A 9 -26.80 43.20 -26.12
C GLY A 9 -26.03 44.38 -25.54
N VAL A 10 -25.04 44.86 -26.30
CA VAL A 10 -24.76 46.29 -26.55
C VAL A 10 -23.53 46.40 -27.49
N ASN A 11 -23.76 47.04 -28.63
CA ASN A 11 -22.87 47.81 -29.54
C ASN A 11 -21.45 47.34 -29.89
N ASN A 12 -21.33 47.16 -31.22
CA ASN A 12 -20.15 47.35 -32.09
C ASN A 12 -18.95 46.45 -31.91
N GLY A 13 -18.81 45.53 -32.87
CA GLY A 13 -17.51 45.06 -33.32
C GLY A 13 -17.09 43.72 -32.71
N MET A 14 -17.13 42.73 -33.55
CA MET A 14 -16.47 41.42 -33.38
C MET A 14 -17.05 40.48 -32.34
N LYS A 15 -17.97 39.63 -32.79
CA LYS A 15 -18.52 38.52 -32.01
C LYS A 15 -17.46 37.42 -31.91
N TYR A 16 -16.86 37.26 -30.73
CA TYR A 16 -16.08 36.07 -30.43
C TYR A 16 -17.03 34.98 -29.93
N LEU A 17 -17.19 33.94 -30.74
CA LEU A 17 -17.93 32.74 -30.34
C LEU A 17 -16.99 31.88 -29.52
N PHE A 18 -17.08 31.90 -28.21
CA PHE A 18 -16.43 30.97 -27.32
C PHE A 18 -17.22 29.66 -27.30
N LEU A 19 -16.75 28.66 -28.07
CA LEU A 19 -17.19 27.28 -27.94
C LEU A 19 -16.59 26.69 -26.66
N PHE A 20 -17.38 26.61 -25.60
CA PHE A 20 -17.02 25.84 -24.40
C PHE A 20 -17.25 24.35 -24.72
N SER A 21 -16.18 23.63 -25.09
CA SER A 21 -16.21 22.17 -25.15
C SER A 21 -16.24 21.61 -23.75
N VAL A 22 -17.39 21.22 -23.25
CA VAL A 22 -17.50 20.40 -22.05
C VAL A 22 -17.03 19.00 -22.41
N MET A 23 -15.77 18.68 -22.07
CA MET A 23 -15.27 17.32 -22.09
C MET A 23 -16.01 16.55 -21.00
N LEU A 24 -17.00 15.76 -21.39
CA LEU A 24 -17.57 14.72 -20.53
C LEU A 24 -16.52 13.63 -20.36
N SER A 25 -15.66 13.76 -19.35
CA SER A 25 -14.87 12.66 -18.86
C SER A 25 -15.84 11.65 -18.24
N GLY A 26 -16.18 10.60 -19.01
CA GLY A 26 -16.87 9.42 -18.47
C GLY A 26 -16.05 8.82 -17.33
N PRO A 27 -16.68 8.03 -16.43
CA PRO A 27 -15.94 7.34 -15.39
C PRO A 27 -14.85 6.49 -16.05
N ALA A 28 -13.58 6.81 -15.77
CA ALA A 28 -12.48 5.94 -16.13
C ALA A 28 -12.65 4.66 -15.31
N TRP A 29 -13.11 3.58 -15.92
CA TRP A 29 -13.11 2.27 -15.31
C TRP A 29 -11.64 1.93 -15.03
N ALA A 30 -11.29 1.83 -13.74
CA ALA A 30 -9.99 1.34 -13.37
C ALA A 30 -9.86 -0.08 -13.93
N THR A 31 -8.89 -0.29 -14.81
CA THR A 31 -8.62 -1.62 -15.37
C THR A 31 -8.04 -2.47 -14.24
N ASP A 32 -8.63 -3.65 -14.00
CA ASP A 32 -8.14 -4.58 -12.99
C ASP A 32 -6.69 -4.97 -13.29
N SER A 33 -5.90 -5.16 -12.24
CA SER A 33 -4.55 -5.66 -12.37
C SER A 33 -4.55 -7.10 -12.88
N VAL A 34 -3.55 -7.46 -13.68
CA VAL A 34 -3.34 -8.83 -14.15
C VAL A 34 -1.93 -9.26 -13.81
N CYS A 35 -1.81 -10.36 -13.04
CA CYS A 35 -0.52 -10.94 -12.70
C CYS A 35 -0.21 -12.12 -13.63
N TYR A 36 1.08 -12.28 -13.97
CA TYR A 36 1.59 -13.35 -14.81
C TYR A 36 2.77 -14.04 -14.14
N GLY A 37 2.91 -15.33 -14.39
CA GLY A 37 4.00 -16.14 -13.87
C GLY A 37 3.89 -16.33 -12.35
N THR A 38 5.04 -16.28 -11.67
CA THR A 38 5.15 -16.50 -10.24
C THR A 38 5.66 -15.25 -9.51
N THR A 39 5.63 -15.26 -8.18
CA THR A 39 6.23 -14.19 -7.37
C THR A 39 7.72 -14.05 -7.62
N ALA A 40 8.42 -15.13 -8.04
CA ALA A 40 9.86 -15.17 -8.29
C ALA A 40 10.24 -14.99 -9.77
N ASP A 41 9.30 -15.20 -10.69
CA ASP A 41 9.47 -15.03 -12.12
C ASP A 41 8.14 -14.63 -12.76
N GLY A 42 7.85 -13.33 -12.75
CA GLY A 42 6.57 -12.83 -13.18
C GLY A 42 6.58 -11.36 -13.54
N ARG A 43 5.44 -10.88 -14.00
CA ARG A 43 5.15 -9.47 -14.32
C ARG A 43 3.75 -9.09 -13.86
N LEU A 44 3.49 -7.82 -13.81
CA LEU A 44 2.20 -7.22 -13.42
C LEU A 44 1.76 -6.27 -14.52
N GLU A 45 0.48 -6.29 -14.88
CA GLU A 45 -0.16 -5.26 -15.68
C GLU A 45 -1.14 -4.48 -14.81
N HIS A 46 -1.23 -3.18 -15.03
CA HIS A 46 -2.09 -2.27 -14.27
C HIS A 46 -1.85 -2.30 -12.74
N GLY A 47 -0.58 -2.47 -12.33
CA GLY A 47 -0.22 -2.42 -10.92
C GLY A 47 -0.63 -1.10 -10.27
N VAL A 48 -1.09 -1.16 -9.02
CA VAL A 48 -1.57 -0.01 -8.24
C VAL A 48 -0.68 0.20 -7.02
N ALA A 49 -0.43 1.47 -6.67
CA ALA A 49 0.34 1.79 -5.47
C ALA A 49 -0.50 1.55 -4.21
N LEU A 50 0.13 1.01 -3.16
CA LEU A 50 -0.42 1.06 -1.81
C LEU A 50 -0.43 2.51 -1.30
N PRO A 51 -1.43 2.91 -0.50
CA PRO A 51 -1.45 4.23 0.13
C PRO A 51 -0.22 4.43 1.03
N GLY A 52 0.37 5.63 1.02
CA GLY A 52 1.53 5.94 1.86
C GLY A 52 1.25 5.94 3.36
N SER A 53 -0.01 6.15 3.73
CA SER A 53 -0.47 6.14 5.12
C SER A 53 -1.96 5.90 5.21
N GLY A 54 -2.43 5.56 6.41
CA GLY A 54 -3.82 5.43 6.79
C GLY A 54 -4.02 5.71 8.28
N ALA A 55 -5.15 5.32 8.83
CA ALA A 55 -5.50 5.61 10.23
C ALA A 55 -4.49 5.03 11.24
N ASN A 56 -3.93 3.85 10.95
CA ASN A 56 -3.03 3.11 11.85
C ASN A 56 -1.81 2.52 11.14
N PHE A 57 -1.49 2.96 9.92
CA PHE A 57 -0.34 2.44 9.18
C PHE A 57 0.37 3.51 8.38
N VAL A 58 1.64 3.25 8.07
CA VAL A 58 2.45 4.06 7.15
C VAL A 58 3.29 3.15 6.24
N ALA A 59 3.73 3.70 5.12
CA ALA A 59 4.78 3.10 4.30
C ALA A 59 6.14 3.20 5.00
N TYR A 60 7.04 2.27 4.72
CA TYR A 60 8.36 2.24 5.33
C TYR A 60 9.29 3.40 4.89
N SER A 61 9.05 3.99 3.72
CA SER A 61 9.90 5.04 3.16
C SER A 61 9.18 5.83 2.07
N GLU A 62 9.16 7.16 2.20
CA GLU A 62 8.67 8.06 1.14
C GLU A 62 9.57 7.99 -0.10
N ILE A 63 10.89 7.86 0.08
CA ILE A 63 11.85 7.72 -1.03
C ILE A 63 11.55 6.45 -1.83
N ALA A 64 11.26 5.35 -1.16
CA ALA A 64 10.91 4.10 -1.83
C ALA A 64 9.57 4.19 -2.57
N MET A 65 8.58 4.90 -2.01
CA MET A 65 7.32 5.18 -2.70
C MET A 65 7.57 6.01 -3.98
N LEU A 66 8.36 7.08 -3.90
CA LEU A 66 8.73 7.89 -5.06
C LEU A 66 9.53 7.09 -6.11
N ALA A 67 10.33 6.12 -5.67
CA ALA A 67 11.03 5.19 -6.55
C ALA A 67 10.14 4.06 -7.10
N GLY A 68 8.82 4.09 -6.84
CA GLY A 68 7.86 3.14 -7.38
C GLY A 68 7.94 1.73 -6.78
N ARG A 69 8.44 1.59 -5.53
CA ARG A 69 8.67 0.29 -4.88
C ARG A 69 7.48 -0.22 -4.05
N THR A 70 6.32 0.40 -4.16
CA THR A 70 5.12 0.10 -3.36
C THR A 70 3.91 -0.29 -4.19
N TYR A 71 4.12 -0.87 -5.38
CA TYR A 71 3.04 -1.32 -6.25
C TYR A 71 2.69 -2.78 -6.01
N VAL A 72 1.41 -3.08 -6.13
CA VAL A 72 0.82 -4.41 -5.96
C VAL A 72 -0.29 -4.64 -6.98
N HIS A 73 -0.80 -5.86 -7.06
CA HIS A 73 -2.05 -6.19 -7.72
C HIS A 73 -3.23 -5.48 -7.04
N SER A 74 -4.25 -5.04 -7.78
CA SER A 74 -5.41 -4.32 -7.24
C SER A 74 -6.10 -5.08 -6.09
N GLU A 75 -6.30 -6.40 -6.22
CA GLU A 75 -6.86 -7.21 -5.14
C GLU A 75 -6.00 -7.22 -3.87
N VAL A 76 -4.66 -7.25 -4.01
CA VAL A 76 -3.74 -7.19 -2.86
C VAL A 76 -3.86 -5.84 -2.15
N LYS A 77 -3.98 -4.74 -2.90
CA LYS A 77 -4.23 -3.42 -2.31
C LYS A 77 -5.51 -3.42 -1.48
N GLU A 78 -6.61 -3.93 -2.03
CA GLU A 78 -7.89 -3.98 -1.33
C GLU A 78 -7.81 -4.86 -0.05
N ILE A 79 -7.13 -6.01 -0.12
CA ILE A 79 -6.92 -6.89 1.04
C ILE A 79 -6.13 -6.16 2.14
N VAL A 80 -4.99 -5.56 1.79
CA VAL A 80 -4.12 -4.88 2.76
C VAL A 80 -4.82 -3.68 3.39
N THR A 81 -5.50 -2.85 2.60
CA THR A 81 -6.21 -1.68 3.13
C THR A 81 -7.41 -2.06 3.99
N ALA A 82 -8.16 -3.11 3.61
CA ALA A 82 -9.26 -3.64 4.42
C ALA A 82 -8.77 -4.21 5.76
N ALA A 83 -7.64 -4.93 5.75
CA ALA A 83 -7.03 -5.45 6.98
C ALA A 83 -6.64 -4.31 7.95
N TYR A 84 -5.97 -3.28 7.45
CA TYR A 84 -5.62 -2.12 8.28
C TYR A 84 -6.85 -1.36 8.77
N HIS A 85 -7.89 -1.22 7.94
CA HIS A 85 -9.14 -0.59 8.37
C HIS A 85 -9.83 -1.37 9.50
N SER A 86 -9.82 -2.71 9.46
CA SER A 86 -10.34 -3.56 10.55
C SER A 86 -9.51 -3.37 11.82
N LEU A 87 -8.18 -3.44 11.69
CA LEU A 87 -7.24 -3.26 12.80
C LEU A 87 -7.34 -1.89 13.47
N ALA A 88 -7.59 -0.82 12.71
CA ALA A 88 -7.80 0.52 13.27
C ALA A 88 -9.01 0.58 14.22
N LYS A 89 -10.00 -0.29 14.03
CA LYS A 89 -11.19 -0.40 14.91
C LYS A 89 -10.97 -1.38 16.06
N GLU A 90 -10.34 -2.53 15.77
CA GLU A 90 -10.16 -3.61 16.75
C GLU A 90 -8.99 -3.33 17.71
N ARG A 91 -7.98 -2.60 17.24
CA ARG A 91 -6.74 -2.25 17.98
C ARG A 91 -6.34 -0.79 17.72
N PRO A 92 -7.10 0.18 18.22
CA PRO A 92 -6.87 1.61 17.94
C PRO A 92 -5.55 2.14 18.51
N ASP A 93 -4.96 1.41 19.46
CA ASP A 93 -3.67 1.67 20.09
C ASP A 93 -2.46 1.14 19.31
N ALA A 94 -2.68 0.27 18.32
CA ALA A 94 -1.62 -0.35 17.55
C ALA A 94 -1.35 0.38 16.24
N VAL A 95 -0.07 0.56 15.90
CA VAL A 95 0.38 1.14 14.63
C VAL A 95 1.19 0.12 13.83
N TYR A 96 1.07 0.20 12.51
CA TYR A 96 1.65 -0.76 11.58
C TYR A 96 2.48 -0.07 10.51
N LYS A 97 3.39 -0.80 9.89
CA LYS A 97 4.18 -0.31 8.78
C LYS A 97 4.33 -1.42 7.74
N TYR A 98 3.98 -1.12 6.48
CA TYR A 98 4.31 -2.01 5.38
C TYR A 98 5.65 -1.62 4.76
N ALA A 99 6.31 -2.59 4.14
CA ALA A 99 7.62 -2.42 3.52
C ALA A 99 7.54 -2.54 1.99
N GLU A 100 8.50 -3.21 1.37
CA GLU A 100 8.57 -3.33 -0.08
C GLU A 100 7.50 -4.26 -0.64
N THR A 101 7.02 -3.96 -1.85
CA THR A 101 5.95 -4.74 -2.47
C THR A 101 6.22 -5.10 -3.93
N GLY A 102 6.76 -4.20 -4.72
CA GLY A 102 7.06 -4.42 -6.13
C GLY A 102 7.03 -3.16 -6.96
N PHE A 103 7.36 -3.29 -8.25
CA PHE A 103 7.22 -2.24 -9.25
C PHE A 103 5.85 -2.29 -9.94
N LYS A 104 5.44 -1.17 -10.55
CA LYS A 104 4.16 -1.03 -11.24
C LYS A 104 3.91 -2.11 -12.29
N ASP A 105 4.96 -2.45 -13.04
CA ASP A 105 4.87 -3.45 -14.12
C ASP A 105 5.44 -4.81 -13.69
N GLY A 106 5.75 -4.97 -12.40
CA GLY A 106 6.38 -6.17 -11.85
C GLY A 106 7.82 -6.34 -12.34
N GLY A 107 8.22 -7.59 -12.58
CA GLY A 107 9.55 -7.94 -13.07
C GLY A 107 10.62 -7.95 -11.97
N GLN A 108 11.90 -7.89 -12.36
CA GLN A 108 13.02 -8.03 -11.43
C GLN A 108 13.05 -6.93 -10.38
N PHE A 109 13.01 -7.33 -9.10
CA PHE A 109 12.91 -6.43 -7.94
C PHE A 109 14.09 -6.64 -6.98
N LYS A 110 15.24 -6.06 -7.29
CA LYS A 110 16.44 -6.20 -6.44
C LYS A 110 16.32 -5.42 -5.11
N PRO A 111 16.84 -5.97 -4.00
CA PRO A 111 17.61 -7.23 -3.87
C PRO A 111 16.74 -8.48 -3.76
N HIS A 112 15.42 -8.37 -3.74
CA HIS A 112 14.48 -9.47 -3.52
C HIS A 112 14.45 -10.47 -4.68
N LYS A 113 14.23 -11.74 -4.33
CA LYS A 113 13.99 -12.82 -5.28
C LYS A 113 12.52 -12.97 -5.68
N THR A 114 11.63 -12.34 -4.92
CA THR A 114 10.17 -12.32 -5.09
C THR A 114 9.67 -10.91 -5.48
N HIS A 115 8.41 -10.60 -5.29
CA HIS A 115 7.77 -9.29 -5.59
C HIS A 115 7.63 -8.97 -7.07
N ARG A 116 7.67 -9.99 -7.96
CA ARG A 116 7.73 -9.74 -9.40
C ARG A 116 6.38 -9.69 -10.12
N ASN A 117 5.29 -10.11 -9.45
CA ASN A 117 3.96 -10.13 -10.06
C ASN A 117 2.88 -9.44 -9.23
N GLY A 118 3.27 -8.65 -8.22
CA GLY A 118 2.37 -7.86 -7.39
C GLY A 118 1.61 -8.63 -6.31
N LEU A 119 1.94 -9.91 -6.08
CA LEU A 119 1.27 -10.75 -5.08
C LEU A 119 2.03 -10.90 -3.76
N SER A 120 3.15 -10.21 -3.60
CA SER A 120 3.96 -10.24 -2.38
C SER A 120 3.97 -8.87 -1.71
N VAL A 121 3.86 -8.85 -0.39
CA VAL A 121 3.98 -7.65 0.44
C VAL A 121 4.84 -7.97 1.64
N ASP A 122 5.86 -7.15 1.87
CA ASP A 122 6.63 -7.18 3.10
C ASP A 122 6.00 -6.24 4.12
N PHE A 123 6.02 -6.66 5.38
CA PHE A 123 5.52 -5.87 6.50
C PHE A 123 6.61 -5.77 7.56
N MET A 124 6.78 -4.59 8.14
CA MET A 124 7.60 -4.44 9.32
C MET A 124 6.91 -5.08 10.52
N THR A 125 7.70 -5.74 11.37
CA THR A 125 7.22 -6.32 12.62
C THR A 125 6.68 -5.22 13.53
N PRO A 126 5.43 -5.32 14.03
CA PRO A 126 4.92 -4.39 15.01
C PRO A 126 5.73 -4.45 16.30
N VAL A 127 6.01 -3.29 16.90
CA VAL A 127 6.83 -3.21 18.11
C VAL A 127 6.23 -2.27 19.14
N LYS A 128 6.65 -2.48 20.40
CA LYS A 128 6.45 -1.57 21.52
C LYS A 128 7.77 -0.95 21.96
N ASN A 129 7.70 0.30 22.41
CA ASN A 129 8.82 0.98 23.05
C ASN A 129 8.96 0.54 24.54
N LYS A 130 9.94 1.08 25.26
CA LYS A 130 10.15 0.81 26.71
C LYS A 130 8.96 1.16 27.60
N GLN A 131 8.07 2.04 27.15
CA GLN A 131 6.86 2.45 27.86
C GLN A 131 5.69 1.50 27.58
N GLY A 132 5.87 0.49 26.71
CA GLY A 132 4.84 -0.43 26.27
C GLY A 132 3.89 0.14 25.20
N GLU A 133 4.22 1.29 24.63
CA GLU A 133 3.43 1.93 23.59
C GLU A 133 3.78 1.36 22.22
N SER A 134 2.78 1.12 21.36
CA SER A 134 2.99 0.72 19.97
C SER A 134 3.60 1.88 19.17
N VAL A 135 4.73 1.60 18.50
CA VAL A 135 5.46 2.59 17.73
C VAL A 135 5.93 2.01 16.41
N HIS A 136 6.24 2.87 15.45
CA HIS A 136 6.84 2.44 14.20
C HIS A 136 8.33 2.12 14.38
N LEU A 137 8.79 0.97 13.89
CA LEU A 137 10.22 0.71 13.73
C LEU A 137 10.89 1.81 12.90
N PRO A 138 12.09 2.27 13.30
CA PRO A 138 12.85 3.25 12.54
C PRO A 138 13.35 2.64 11.21
N THR A 139 12.92 3.23 10.10
CA THR A 139 13.29 2.79 8.75
C THR A 139 13.94 3.93 7.99
N TYR A 140 15.26 4.09 8.19
CA TYR A 140 16.05 5.17 7.64
C TYR A 140 17.06 4.66 6.59
N PRO A 141 17.60 5.52 5.69
CA PRO A 141 18.62 5.10 4.74
C PRO A 141 19.85 4.47 5.39
N TRP A 142 20.29 4.97 6.56
CA TRP A 142 21.49 4.48 7.26
C TRP A 142 21.31 3.12 7.97
N ASN A 143 20.08 2.65 8.19
CA ASN A 143 19.81 1.27 8.61
C ASN A 143 19.20 0.45 7.47
N ARG A 144 19.50 0.85 6.21
CA ARG A 144 19.02 0.22 4.99
C ARG A 144 17.49 0.02 5.00
N PHE A 145 16.76 1.06 5.48
CA PHE A 145 15.30 1.04 5.57
C PHE A 145 14.73 -0.10 6.43
N GLY A 146 15.46 -0.50 7.47
CA GLY A 146 15.05 -1.53 8.41
C GLY A 146 15.69 -2.91 8.17
N TYR A 147 16.42 -3.12 7.08
CA TYR A 147 17.11 -4.39 6.80
C TYR A 147 18.25 -4.72 7.79
N ASP A 148 18.76 -3.74 8.50
CA ASP A 148 19.80 -3.94 9.50
C ASP A 148 19.22 -4.13 10.92
N ILE A 149 17.90 -4.26 11.05
CA ILE A 149 17.22 -4.52 12.32
C ILE A 149 17.15 -6.03 12.54
N GLU A 150 17.91 -6.50 13.53
CA GLU A 150 17.93 -7.90 13.96
C GLU A 150 17.44 -7.98 15.41
N PHE A 151 16.35 -8.70 15.65
CA PHE A 151 15.84 -8.95 16.98
C PHE A 151 16.62 -10.11 17.63
N ASP A 152 16.86 -10.00 18.90
CA ASP A 152 17.45 -11.10 19.66
C ASP A 152 16.43 -12.24 19.92
N ASN A 153 16.90 -13.33 20.56
CA ASN A 153 16.06 -14.50 20.88
C ASN A 153 14.89 -14.21 21.82
N ASN A 154 14.87 -13.02 22.44
CA ASN A 154 13.76 -12.56 23.29
C ASN A 154 12.84 -11.58 22.53
N GLY A 155 13.08 -11.36 21.23
CA GLY A 155 12.32 -10.40 20.42
C GLY A 155 12.63 -8.95 20.75
N GLN A 156 13.89 -8.64 21.18
CA GLN A 156 14.33 -7.30 21.53
C GLN A 156 15.29 -6.73 20.49
N TYR A 157 15.15 -5.45 20.19
CA TYR A 157 16.10 -4.66 19.40
C TYR A 157 16.24 -3.26 20.03
N GLY A 158 17.33 -3.02 20.73
CA GLY A 158 17.53 -1.76 21.45
C GLY A 158 16.40 -1.51 22.48
N ASP A 159 15.65 -0.45 22.24
CA ASP A 159 14.53 -0.04 23.10
C ASP A 159 13.17 -0.60 22.62
N PHE A 160 13.17 -1.45 21.62
CA PHE A 160 11.97 -2.02 21.03
C PHE A 160 11.83 -3.49 21.40
N SER A 161 10.58 -3.92 21.61
CA SER A 161 10.20 -5.33 21.74
C SER A 161 9.12 -5.67 20.71
N ILE A 162 9.16 -6.89 20.16
CA ILE A 162 8.12 -7.37 19.25
C ILE A 162 6.76 -7.37 19.96
N ASP A 163 5.74 -6.75 19.34
CA ASP A 163 4.35 -6.90 19.76
C ASP A 163 3.72 -8.11 19.06
N TYR A 164 3.90 -9.30 19.65
CA TYR A 164 3.37 -10.55 19.10
C TYR A 164 1.83 -10.55 18.97
N ASP A 165 1.12 -9.84 19.87
CA ASP A 165 -0.34 -9.74 19.80
C ASP A 165 -0.77 -8.89 18.59
N ALA A 166 -0.08 -7.77 18.33
CA ALA A 166 -0.34 -6.96 17.17
C ALA A 166 0.06 -7.69 15.88
N LEU A 167 1.17 -8.45 15.89
CA LEU A 167 1.60 -9.27 14.76
C LEU A 167 0.57 -10.35 14.42
N ALA A 168 0.12 -11.10 15.43
CA ALA A 168 -0.91 -12.13 15.24
C ALA A 168 -2.23 -11.54 14.74
N ALA A 169 -2.66 -10.41 15.33
CA ALA A 169 -3.86 -9.70 14.89
C ALA A 169 -3.74 -9.24 13.42
N HIS A 170 -2.56 -8.76 13.01
CA HIS A 170 -2.31 -8.34 11.61
C HIS A 170 -2.44 -9.52 10.65
N ILE A 171 -1.82 -10.65 10.95
CA ILE A 171 -1.91 -11.87 10.11
C ILE A 171 -3.38 -12.32 9.98
N VAL A 172 -4.11 -12.35 11.10
CA VAL A 172 -5.54 -12.74 11.12
C VAL A 172 -6.39 -11.75 10.31
N ALA A 173 -6.13 -10.45 10.43
CA ALA A 173 -6.86 -9.44 9.66
C ALA A 173 -6.62 -9.56 8.15
N LEU A 174 -5.37 -9.82 7.73
CA LEU A 174 -5.03 -10.08 6.33
C LEU A 174 -5.74 -11.34 5.80
N ASP A 175 -5.73 -12.44 6.56
CA ASP A 175 -6.40 -13.69 6.18
C ASP A 175 -7.93 -13.51 6.05
N LYS A 176 -8.55 -12.83 7.00
CA LYS A 176 -9.98 -12.49 6.95
C LYS A 176 -10.32 -11.63 5.73
N ALA A 177 -9.50 -10.60 5.47
CA ALA A 177 -9.72 -9.71 4.33
C ALA A 177 -9.54 -10.45 3.00
N ALA A 178 -8.55 -11.34 2.89
CA ALA A 178 -8.35 -12.18 1.71
C ALA A 178 -9.55 -13.11 1.48
N LYS A 179 -9.99 -13.83 2.50
CA LYS A 179 -11.14 -14.75 2.43
C LYS A 179 -12.45 -14.05 2.06
N ALA A 180 -12.67 -12.84 2.57
CA ALA A 180 -13.84 -12.04 2.24
C ALA A 180 -13.90 -11.65 0.75
N ARG A 181 -12.75 -11.69 0.05
CA ARG A 181 -12.62 -11.43 -1.39
C ARG A 181 -12.44 -12.70 -2.23
N GLY A 182 -12.61 -13.89 -1.62
CA GLY A 182 -12.48 -15.17 -2.30
C GLY A 182 -11.04 -15.63 -2.52
N HIS A 183 -10.07 -15.02 -1.83
CA HIS A 183 -8.66 -15.36 -1.92
C HIS A 183 -8.15 -16.07 -0.66
N THR A 184 -6.97 -16.67 -0.76
CA THR A 184 -6.25 -17.28 0.37
C THR A 184 -4.82 -16.78 0.41
N ILE A 185 -4.28 -16.60 1.61
CA ILE A 185 -2.85 -16.34 1.80
C ILE A 185 -2.12 -17.66 1.64
N TRP A 186 -1.26 -17.75 0.63
CA TRP A 186 -0.48 -18.96 0.39
C TRP A 186 0.61 -19.19 1.43
N ARG A 187 1.27 -18.11 1.88
CA ARG A 187 2.39 -18.21 2.83
C ARG A 187 2.55 -16.93 3.63
N VAL A 188 2.84 -17.08 4.91
CA VAL A 188 3.40 -16.05 5.79
C VAL A 188 4.79 -16.53 6.19
N ILE A 189 5.80 -15.67 6.07
CA ILE A 189 7.17 -15.93 6.50
C ILE A 189 7.44 -14.97 7.63
N PHE A 190 7.76 -15.50 8.77
CA PHE A 190 8.21 -14.77 9.95
C PHE A 190 9.34 -15.57 10.58
N ASP A 191 10.51 -14.95 10.66
CA ASP A 191 11.67 -15.49 11.33
C ASP A 191 11.99 -14.60 12.53
N PRO A 192 11.87 -15.10 13.76
CA PRO A 192 12.13 -14.31 14.95
C PRO A 192 13.62 -14.25 15.34
N GLN A 193 14.51 -14.93 14.57
CA GLN A 193 15.95 -14.92 14.84
C GLN A 193 16.62 -13.66 14.40
#